data_344fc5e7e7f0e3e1f3e96fb2c222715c
#
_entry.id   344fc5e7e7f0e3e1f3e96fb2c222715c
#
_cell.length_a   1.000
_cell.length_b   1.000
_cell.length_c   1.000
_cell.angle_alpha   90.00
_cell.angle_beta   90.00
_cell.angle_gamma   90.00
#
_symmetry.space_group_name_H-M   'P 1'
#
loop_
_entity.id
_entity.type
_entity.pdbx_description
1 polymer ?
#
loop_
_entity_poly.entity_id
_entity_poly.type
_entity_poly.pdbx_seq_one_letter_code
_entity_poly.pdbx_strand_id
1 'polypeptide(L)'
;MADTGPDTILLDLFRTNQVRERLIAAALEGLPLPPDDYPFYVLIGAEGPLTPTALADRTQMPLSTVLYRTARLERRGHAERKENPDDRRSYLLALTAEGHKLLREARPRFRASAEAVEARLGKQVDGLRTALGDLREAIETELSS
;
A
#
# COMPACT_ATOMS: atom_id res chain seq x y z
N MET A 1 38.94 -0.90 -14.21
CA MET A 1 37.88 -0.42 -13.34
C MET A 1 36.53 -0.91 -13.87
N ALA A 2 35.86 -1.67 -13.10
CA ALA A 2 34.58 -2.17 -13.53
C ALA A 2 33.61 -1.00 -13.69
N ASP A 3 33.12 -0.84 -14.89
CA ASP A 3 31.87 -0.13 -15.04
C ASP A 3 30.84 -0.94 -14.29
N THR A 4 30.39 -0.40 -13.24
CA THR A 4 29.43 -1.07 -12.41
C THR A 4 28.02 -1.08 -12.99
N GLY A 5 27.87 -0.63 -14.20
CA GLY A 5 26.55 -0.60 -14.84
C GLY A 5 25.52 0.23 -14.06
N PRO A 6 24.26 -0.10 -14.16
CA PRO A 6 23.16 0.77 -13.70
C PRO A 6 22.88 0.74 -12.19
N ASP A 7 23.91 0.59 -11.34
CA ASP A 7 23.73 0.62 -9.89
C ASP A 7 23.34 2.02 -9.42
N THR A 8 22.05 2.28 -9.41
CA THR A 8 21.47 3.53 -8.92
C THR A 8 20.60 3.26 -7.71
N ILE A 9 20.36 4.28 -6.92
CA ILE A 9 19.43 4.20 -5.79
C ILE A 9 18.03 3.74 -6.22
N LEU A 10 17.64 4.04 -7.46
CA LEU A 10 16.34 3.59 -7.97
C LEU A 10 16.30 2.08 -8.21
N LEU A 11 17.42 1.49 -8.62
CA LEU A 11 17.52 0.03 -8.75
C LEU A 11 17.57 -0.65 -7.37
N ASP A 12 18.24 -0.04 -6.41
CA ASP A 12 18.24 -0.53 -5.02
C ASP A 12 16.82 -0.50 -4.44
N LEU A 13 16.07 0.56 -4.69
CA LEU A 13 14.68 0.67 -4.28
C LEU A 13 13.82 -0.41 -4.95
N PHE A 14 14.01 -0.65 -6.24
CA PHE A 14 13.30 -1.72 -6.97
C PHE A 14 13.57 -3.09 -6.34
N ARG A 15 14.84 -3.42 -6.11
CA ARG A 15 15.24 -4.69 -5.49
C ARG A 15 14.63 -4.85 -4.09
N THR A 16 14.68 -3.79 -3.31
CA THR A 16 14.10 -3.76 -1.95
C THR A 16 12.60 -3.98 -2.02
N ASN A 17 11.93 -3.34 -2.96
CA ASN A 17 10.49 -3.52 -3.14
C ASN A 17 10.12 -4.96 -3.51
N GLN A 18 10.92 -5.64 -4.34
CA GLN A 18 10.69 -7.04 -4.69
C GLN A 18 10.79 -7.96 -3.45
N VAL A 19 11.75 -7.71 -2.59
CA VAL A 19 11.92 -8.48 -1.35
C VAL A 19 10.78 -8.19 -0.36
N ARG A 20 10.39 -6.93 -0.25
CA ARG A 20 9.25 -6.49 0.56
C ARG A 20 7.97 -7.21 0.13
N GLU A 21 7.69 -7.30 -1.15
CA GLU A 21 6.49 -7.99 -1.65
C GLU A 21 6.48 -9.47 -1.29
N ARG A 22 7.63 -10.14 -1.36
CA ARG A 22 7.73 -11.54 -0.94
C ARG A 22 7.47 -11.72 0.56
N LEU A 23 7.92 -10.77 1.38
CA LEU A 23 7.66 -10.80 2.83
C LEU A 23 6.17 -10.65 3.12
N ILE A 24 5.51 -9.70 2.46
CA ILE A 24 4.07 -9.48 2.63
C ILE A 24 3.28 -10.70 2.15
N ALA A 25 3.64 -11.26 1.00
CA ALA A 25 3.01 -12.46 0.48
C ALA A 25 3.12 -13.64 1.46
N ALA A 26 4.28 -13.83 2.06
CA ALA A 26 4.49 -14.87 3.07
C ALA A 26 3.67 -14.60 4.35
N ALA A 27 3.60 -13.36 4.79
CA ALA A 27 2.82 -12.99 5.99
C ALA A 27 1.32 -13.23 5.80
N LEU A 28 0.81 -12.99 4.60
CA LEU A 28 -0.62 -13.09 4.27
C LEU A 28 -1.00 -14.43 3.62
N GLU A 29 -0.08 -15.39 3.58
CA GLU A 29 -0.32 -16.70 2.98
C GLU A 29 -1.55 -17.38 3.57
N GLY A 30 -2.40 -17.93 2.70
CA GLY A 30 -3.62 -18.62 3.11
C GLY A 30 -4.83 -17.72 3.31
N LEU A 31 -4.65 -16.40 3.29
CA LEU A 31 -5.78 -15.46 3.33
C LEU A 31 -6.27 -15.16 1.90
N PRO A 32 -7.59 -15.01 1.69
CA PRO A 32 -8.15 -14.68 0.38
C PRO A 32 -7.96 -13.19 0.05
N LEU A 33 -6.72 -12.73 0.13
CA LEU A 33 -6.32 -11.33 0.02
C LEU A 33 -4.99 -11.26 -0.74
N PRO A 34 -4.98 -10.78 -1.99
CA PRO A 34 -3.73 -10.53 -2.69
C PRO A 34 -2.89 -9.48 -1.94
N PRO A 35 -1.58 -9.72 -1.76
CA PRO A 35 -0.71 -8.79 -1.05
C PRO A 35 -0.75 -7.36 -1.57
N ASP A 36 -0.86 -7.19 -2.88
CA ASP A 36 -0.91 -5.88 -3.53
C ASP A 36 -2.14 -5.06 -3.15
N ASP A 37 -3.21 -5.71 -2.74
CA ASP A 37 -4.46 -5.06 -2.37
C ASP A 37 -4.55 -4.73 -0.88
N TYR A 38 -3.63 -5.26 -0.08
CA TYR A 38 -3.63 -5.04 1.38
C TYR A 38 -3.68 -3.58 1.80
N PRO A 39 -2.94 -2.65 1.15
CA PRO A 39 -3.00 -1.23 1.51
C PRO A 39 -4.41 -0.64 1.43
N PHE A 40 -5.25 -1.09 0.50
CA PHE A 40 -6.62 -0.61 0.37
C PHE A 40 -7.48 -1.01 1.56
N TYR A 41 -7.33 -2.26 2.02
CA TYR A 41 -8.04 -2.71 3.24
C TYR A 41 -7.62 -1.89 4.45
N VAL A 42 -6.33 -1.64 4.60
CA VAL A 42 -5.79 -0.86 5.72
C VAL A 42 -6.33 0.57 5.70
N LEU A 43 -6.24 1.24 4.56
CA LEU A 43 -6.64 2.64 4.43
C LEU A 43 -8.14 2.82 4.63
N ILE A 44 -8.95 2.02 3.96
CA ILE A 44 -10.42 2.10 4.10
C ILE A 44 -10.83 1.71 5.52
N GLY A 45 -10.19 0.71 6.11
CA GLY A 45 -10.49 0.27 7.47
C GLY A 45 -10.10 1.28 8.54
N ALA A 46 -9.02 2.03 8.34
CA ALA A 46 -8.52 3.00 9.32
C ALA A 46 -9.17 4.37 9.18
N GLU A 47 -9.35 4.86 7.96
CA GLU A 47 -9.87 6.21 7.71
C GLU A 47 -11.38 6.24 7.44
N GLY A 48 -12.02 5.08 7.36
CA GLY A 48 -13.42 4.96 7.00
C GLY A 48 -13.62 4.99 5.49
N PRO A 49 -14.87 5.17 5.01
CA PRO A 49 -15.13 5.24 3.58
C PRO A 49 -14.31 6.32 2.89
N LEU A 50 -13.69 5.97 1.77
CA LEU A 50 -12.84 6.86 0.99
C LEU A 50 -13.25 6.87 -0.47
N THR A 51 -13.10 8.04 -1.12
CA THR A 51 -13.26 8.12 -2.58
C THR A 51 -12.09 7.47 -3.29
N PRO A 52 -12.24 7.02 -4.54
CA PRO A 52 -11.13 6.54 -5.35
C PRO A 52 -9.99 7.57 -5.48
N THR A 53 -10.33 8.84 -5.61
CA THR A 53 -9.33 9.93 -5.67
C THR A 53 -8.53 10.04 -4.38
N ALA A 54 -9.20 9.95 -3.22
CA ALA A 54 -8.51 9.95 -1.94
C ALA A 54 -7.59 8.74 -1.79
N LEU A 55 -8.02 7.56 -2.24
CA LEU A 55 -7.18 6.36 -2.26
C LEU A 55 -5.97 6.51 -3.17
N ALA A 56 -6.15 7.12 -4.35
CA ALA A 56 -5.03 7.40 -5.25
C ALA A 56 -4.00 8.30 -4.59
N ASP A 57 -4.45 9.36 -3.91
CA ASP A 57 -3.57 10.26 -3.17
C ASP A 57 -2.83 9.55 -2.03
N ARG A 58 -3.53 8.76 -1.22
CA ARG A 58 -2.94 8.02 -0.10
C ARG A 58 -1.94 6.96 -0.52
N THR A 59 -2.19 6.30 -1.65
CA THR A 59 -1.34 5.21 -2.15
C THR A 59 -0.25 5.68 -3.10
N GLN A 60 -0.34 6.91 -3.60
CA GLN A 60 0.53 7.44 -4.66
C GLN A 60 0.42 6.62 -5.96
N MET A 61 -0.72 5.95 -6.16
CA MET A 61 -1.01 5.20 -7.38
C MET A 61 -1.83 6.05 -8.36
N PRO A 62 -1.68 5.80 -9.67
CA PRO A 62 -2.58 6.38 -10.66
C PRO A 62 -4.03 6.00 -10.37
N LEU A 63 -4.97 6.91 -10.64
CA LEU A 63 -6.39 6.65 -10.40
C LEU A 63 -6.89 5.41 -11.15
N SER A 64 -6.43 5.19 -12.37
CA SER A 64 -6.79 4.00 -13.15
C SER A 64 -6.39 2.68 -12.45
N THR A 65 -5.23 2.67 -11.81
CA THR A 65 -4.77 1.52 -11.03
C THR A 65 -5.64 1.31 -9.79
N VAL A 66 -5.99 2.39 -9.09
CA VAL A 66 -6.90 2.34 -7.94
C VAL A 66 -8.27 1.80 -8.33
N LEU A 67 -8.85 2.29 -9.42
CA LEU A 67 -10.14 1.80 -9.92
C LEU A 67 -10.11 0.31 -10.26
N TYR A 68 -9.04 -0.15 -10.89
CA TYR A 68 -8.86 -1.56 -11.21
C TYR A 68 -8.78 -2.42 -9.94
N ARG A 69 -8.00 -2.00 -8.95
CA ARG A 69 -7.80 -2.76 -7.72
C ARG A 69 -9.04 -2.75 -6.82
N THR A 70 -9.69 -1.61 -6.67
CA THR A 70 -10.89 -1.50 -5.84
C THR A 70 -12.07 -2.29 -6.43
N ALA A 71 -12.16 -2.37 -7.75
CA ALA A 71 -13.14 -3.25 -8.41
C ALA A 71 -12.92 -4.72 -8.03
N ARG A 72 -11.67 -5.14 -7.81
CA ARG A 72 -11.36 -6.50 -7.35
C ARG A 72 -11.83 -6.74 -5.92
N LEU A 73 -11.68 -5.75 -5.03
CA LEU A 73 -12.22 -5.83 -3.67
C LEU A 73 -13.74 -5.97 -3.68
N GLU A 74 -14.41 -5.19 -4.54
CA GLU A 74 -15.87 -5.28 -4.71
C GLU A 74 -16.30 -6.66 -5.21
N ARG A 75 -15.61 -7.21 -6.22
CA ARG A 75 -15.92 -8.54 -6.76
C ARG A 75 -15.74 -9.66 -5.73
N ARG A 76 -14.79 -9.51 -4.81
CA ARG A 76 -14.61 -10.48 -3.72
C ARG A 76 -15.66 -10.32 -2.60
N GLY A 77 -16.47 -9.27 -2.65
CA GLY A 77 -17.41 -8.96 -1.58
C GLY A 77 -16.80 -8.32 -0.35
N HIS A 78 -15.58 -7.76 -0.48
CA HIS A 78 -14.85 -7.15 0.63
C HIS A 78 -15.01 -5.63 0.70
N ALA A 79 -15.44 -5.00 -0.38
CA ALA A 79 -15.74 -3.59 -0.43
C ALA A 79 -17.09 -3.35 -1.11
N GLU A 80 -17.73 -2.26 -0.77
CA GLU A 80 -18.99 -1.81 -1.36
C GLU A 80 -18.96 -0.32 -1.59
N ARG A 81 -19.74 0.13 -2.57
CA ARG A 81 -19.90 1.55 -2.85
C ARG A 81 -21.00 2.13 -1.98
N LYS A 82 -20.75 3.32 -1.47
CA LYS A 82 -21.73 4.12 -0.75
C LYS A 82 -21.88 5.48 -1.42
N GLU A 83 -23.05 6.07 -1.29
CA GLU A 83 -23.31 7.41 -1.77
C GLU A 83 -22.38 8.40 -1.04
N ASN A 84 -21.79 9.33 -1.81
CA ASN A 84 -21.01 10.42 -1.25
C ASN A 84 -21.95 11.62 -1.01
N PRO A 85 -22.25 11.97 0.25
CA PRO A 85 -23.18 13.08 0.53
C PRO A 85 -22.62 14.44 0.12
N ASP A 86 -21.29 14.56 0.02
CA ASP A 86 -20.62 15.81 -0.33
C ASP A 86 -20.49 16.02 -1.85
N ASP A 87 -20.55 14.94 -2.64
CA ASP A 87 -20.43 15.01 -4.10
C ASP A 87 -21.14 13.81 -4.74
N ARG A 88 -22.32 14.07 -5.33
CA ARG A 88 -23.11 13.02 -5.99
C ARG A 88 -22.48 12.43 -7.26
N ARG A 89 -21.43 13.06 -7.78
CA ARG A 89 -20.69 12.57 -8.95
C ARG A 89 -19.66 11.51 -8.57
N SER A 90 -19.36 11.39 -7.29
CA SER A 90 -18.41 10.47 -6.75
C SER A 90 -19.11 9.47 -5.84
N TYR A 91 -18.38 8.42 -5.47
CA TYR A 91 -18.85 7.43 -4.50
C TYR A 91 -17.77 7.19 -3.45
N LEU A 92 -18.18 6.66 -2.33
CA LEU A 92 -17.28 6.22 -1.27
C LEU A 92 -17.15 4.72 -1.33
N LEU A 93 -15.93 4.24 -1.11
CA LEU A 93 -15.64 2.82 -0.93
C LEU A 93 -15.56 2.53 0.57
N ALA A 94 -16.33 1.56 1.03
CA ALA A 94 -16.32 1.09 2.40
C ALA A 94 -16.01 -0.41 2.42
N LEU A 95 -15.38 -0.89 3.50
CA LEU A 95 -15.25 -2.32 3.70
C LEU A 95 -16.60 -2.90 4.13
N THR A 96 -16.91 -4.07 3.59
CA THR A 96 -18.02 -4.89 4.07
C THR A 96 -17.64 -5.56 5.40
N ALA A 97 -18.61 -6.22 6.05
CA ALA A 97 -18.33 -7.02 7.24
C ALA A 97 -17.25 -8.08 6.98
N GLU A 98 -17.29 -8.72 5.81
CA GLU A 98 -16.27 -9.70 5.40
C GLU A 98 -14.91 -9.04 5.17
N GLY A 99 -14.89 -7.85 4.56
CA GLY A 99 -13.66 -7.07 4.38
C GLY A 99 -13.02 -6.68 5.71
N HIS A 100 -13.81 -6.23 6.66
CA HIS A 100 -13.34 -5.92 8.02
C HIS A 100 -12.82 -7.16 8.74
N LYS A 101 -13.51 -8.28 8.62
CA LYS A 101 -13.07 -9.56 9.21
C LYS A 101 -11.71 -9.98 8.66
N LEU A 102 -11.55 -9.92 7.35
CA LEU A 102 -10.29 -10.26 6.69
C LEU A 102 -9.15 -9.33 7.12
N LEU A 103 -9.42 -8.05 7.24
CA LEU A 103 -8.44 -7.08 7.73
C LEU A 103 -8.01 -7.40 9.18
N ARG A 104 -8.94 -7.80 10.05
CA ARG A 104 -8.61 -8.21 11.41
C ARG A 104 -7.72 -9.44 11.46
N GLU A 105 -7.86 -10.36 10.52
CA GLU A 105 -7.00 -11.53 10.40
C GLU A 105 -5.63 -11.20 9.82
N ALA A 106 -5.59 -10.32 8.82
CA ALA A 106 -4.36 -9.95 8.12
C ALA A 106 -3.46 -9.02 8.94
N ARG A 107 -4.05 -8.07 9.65
CA ARG A 107 -3.30 -7.02 10.34
C ARG A 107 -2.26 -7.55 11.35
N PRO A 108 -2.57 -8.50 12.24
CA PRO A 108 -1.56 -9.04 13.16
C PRO A 108 -0.39 -9.70 12.46
N ARG A 109 -0.66 -10.42 11.36
CA ARG A 109 0.38 -11.10 10.58
C ARG A 109 1.31 -10.10 9.91
N PHE A 110 0.73 -9.09 9.28
CA PHE A 110 1.53 -8.03 8.66
C PHE A 110 2.35 -7.28 9.71
N ARG A 111 1.72 -6.91 10.83
CA ARG A 111 2.39 -6.20 11.93
C ARG A 111 3.57 -7.00 12.48
N ALA A 112 3.41 -8.30 12.71
CA ALA A 112 4.49 -9.15 13.20
C ALA A 112 5.69 -9.15 12.27
N SER A 113 5.47 -9.22 10.96
CA SER A 113 6.54 -9.15 9.96
C SER A 113 7.20 -7.77 9.93
N ALA A 114 6.41 -6.70 9.99
CA ALA A 114 6.92 -5.34 10.01
C ALA A 114 7.77 -5.07 11.26
N GLU A 115 7.28 -5.46 12.42
CA GLU A 115 8.01 -5.32 13.69
C GLU A 115 9.32 -6.13 13.70
N ALA A 116 9.31 -7.32 13.09
CA ALA A 116 10.53 -8.13 12.98
C ALA A 116 11.59 -7.44 12.11
N VAL A 117 11.18 -6.81 11.00
CA VAL A 117 12.10 -6.02 10.16
C VAL A 117 12.62 -4.81 10.93
N GLU A 118 11.75 -4.06 11.57
CA GLU A 118 12.14 -2.88 12.36
C GLU A 118 13.08 -3.25 13.51
N ALA A 119 12.84 -4.38 14.18
CA ALA A 119 13.73 -4.86 15.24
C ALA A 119 15.15 -5.16 14.74
N ARG A 120 15.27 -5.72 13.51
CA ARG A 120 16.58 -5.97 12.89
C ARG A 120 17.31 -4.67 12.52
N LEU A 121 16.58 -3.64 12.13
CA LEU A 121 17.12 -2.33 11.79
C LEU A 121 17.50 -1.53 13.05
N GLY A 122 16.77 -1.75 14.15
CA GLY A 122 17.04 -1.09 15.43
C GLY A 122 17.02 0.44 15.31
N LYS A 123 18.11 1.08 15.69
CA LYS A 123 18.24 2.54 15.70
C LYS A 123 18.21 3.18 14.31
N GLN A 124 18.34 2.40 13.25
CA GLN A 124 18.35 2.90 11.87
C GLN A 124 16.93 3.20 11.34
N VAL A 125 15.87 2.75 12.01
CA VAL A 125 14.48 2.87 11.51
C VAL A 125 14.10 4.31 11.21
N ASP A 126 14.31 5.23 12.16
CA ASP A 126 13.91 6.63 12.00
C ASP A 126 14.70 7.32 10.89
N GLY A 127 16.00 7.10 10.84
CA GLY A 127 16.84 7.63 9.77
C GLY A 127 16.45 7.10 8.40
N LEU A 128 16.11 5.83 8.31
CA LEU A 128 15.65 5.23 7.06
C LEU A 128 14.29 5.77 6.62
N ARG A 129 13.35 5.97 7.54
CA ARG A 129 12.06 6.61 7.23
C ARG A 129 12.26 8.02 6.67
N THR A 130 13.14 8.81 7.28
CA THR A 130 13.50 10.14 6.79
C THR A 130 14.11 10.06 5.38
N ALA A 131 15.07 9.16 5.17
CA ALA A 131 15.71 8.98 3.87
C ALA A 131 14.73 8.52 2.78
N LEU A 132 13.77 7.66 3.11
CA LEU A 132 12.71 7.27 2.17
C LEU A 132 11.79 8.46 1.80
N GLY A 133 11.51 9.33 2.76
CA GLY A 133 10.78 10.57 2.51
C GLY A 133 11.52 11.50 1.56
N ASP A 134 12.81 11.72 1.82
CA ASP A 134 13.68 12.56 0.98
C ASP A 134 13.80 11.98 -0.44
N LEU A 135 13.93 10.66 -0.55
CA LEU A 135 13.98 10.00 -1.85
C LEU A 135 12.68 10.19 -2.64
N ARG A 136 11.53 10.05 -1.98
CA ARG A 136 10.23 10.28 -2.62
C ARG A 136 10.12 11.71 -3.13
N GLU A 137 10.46 12.69 -2.31
CA GLU A 137 10.43 14.09 -2.68
C GLU A 137 11.34 14.39 -3.88
N ALA A 138 12.55 13.81 -3.89
CA ALA A 138 13.46 13.94 -5.01
C ALA A 138 12.90 13.39 -6.32
N ILE A 139 12.24 12.21 -6.26
CA ILE A 139 11.60 11.62 -7.42
C ILE A 139 10.44 12.49 -7.92
N GLU A 140 9.59 12.98 -7.01
CA GLU A 140 8.47 13.86 -7.34
C GLU A 140 8.95 15.16 -8.00
N THR A 141 10.05 15.71 -7.54
CA THR A 141 10.66 16.90 -8.12
C THR A 141 11.08 16.66 -9.58
N GLU A 142 11.70 15.52 -9.86
CA GLU A 142 12.08 15.17 -11.24
C GLU A 142 10.86 14.95 -12.14
N LEU A 143 9.79 14.36 -11.61
CA LEU A 143 8.55 14.16 -12.36
C LEU A 143 7.87 15.48 -12.75
N SER A 144 8.11 16.54 -11.98
CA SER A 144 7.50 17.86 -12.20
C SER A 144 8.38 18.79 -13.06
N SER A 145 9.56 18.35 -13.43
CA SER A 145 10.49 19.08 -14.26
C SER A 145 10.25 18.82 -15.74
#